data_7affbe8be3e725e4c525743c65edddee
#
_entry.id   7affbe8be3e725e4c525743c65edddee
#
_cell.length_a   1.000
_cell.length_b   1.000
_cell.length_c   1.000
_cell.angle_alpha   90.00
_cell.angle_beta   90.00
_cell.angle_gamma   90.00
#
_symmetry.space_group_name_H-M   'P 1'
#
loop_
_entity.id
_entity.type
_entity.pdbx_description
1 polymer ?
#
loop_
_entity_poly.entity_id
_entity_poly.type
_entity_poly.pdbx_seq_one_letter_code
_entity_poly.pdbx_strand_id
1 'polypeptide(L)'
;PNSRFAPAFGDRTGFGERSDTIMMWRVNPATSQVAVLSFPRDLYVKIAGRSAKRRINEAYERDQPQRLIDTIRNEFGIETDHFIQIDFCAFKTLVDAVDGVAVPFALPVRDVNTGLDVPEAGCYTFTGDHALAYVRSRKMQVFEDGRWSSNTGDDRARISRQQDFIRRTADSLLAAGAFNPSVVRALIETSDDFIVNDAELTLNKMLEFAGVLRNVDPAAITTYQIEASAERVQGSD
;
A
#
# COMPACT_ATOMS: atom_id res chain seq x y z
N PRO A 1 -9.43 -15.39 -4.44
CA PRO A 1 -8.65 -16.00 -5.54
C PRO A 1 -7.16 -15.95 -5.25
N ASN A 2 -6.69 -14.88 -4.61
CA ASN A 2 -5.25 -14.63 -4.38
C ASN A 2 -4.62 -15.51 -3.32
N SER A 3 -5.41 -16.13 -2.45
CA SER A 3 -4.93 -17.07 -1.43
C SER A 3 -4.38 -18.38 -2.02
N ARG A 4 -4.74 -18.73 -3.26
CA ARG A 4 -4.28 -19.98 -3.90
C ARG A 4 -2.80 -19.98 -4.26
N PHE A 5 -2.19 -18.81 -4.41
CA PHE A 5 -0.81 -18.66 -4.89
C PHE A 5 0.19 -18.30 -3.79
N ALA A 6 -0.26 -18.16 -2.56
CA ALA A 6 0.59 -17.79 -1.45
C ALA A 6 0.29 -18.66 -0.21
N PRO A 7 0.71 -19.94 -0.20
CA PRO A 7 0.48 -20.86 0.94
C PRO A 7 1.08 -20.31 2.24
N ALA A 8 2.09 -19.45 2.19
CA ALA A 8 2.66 -18.78 3.36
C ALA A 8 1.70 -17.79 4.05
N PHE A 9 0.60 -17.41 3.40
CA PHE A 9 -0.32 -16.41 3.96
C PHE A 9 -1.53 -17.00 4.70
N GLY A 10 -1.60 -18.31 4.87
CA GLY A 10 -2.68 -19.03 5.55
C GLY A 10 -4.00 -18.99 4.79
N ASP A 11 -4.90 -19.88 5.18
CA ASP A 11 -6.27 -19.90 4.66
C ASP A 11 -7.07 -18.73 5.25
N ARG A 12 -7.52 -17.81 4.40
CA ARG A 12 -8.32 -16.62 4.73
C ARG A 12 -9.75 -16.70 4.22
N THR A 13 -10.22 -17.85 3.82
CA THR A 13 -11.56 -18.05 3.26
C THR A 13 -12.71 -17.70 4.24
N GLY A 14 -12.44 -17.51 5.52
CA GLY A 14 -13.40 -17.09 6.53
C GLY A 14 -13.32 -15.63 6.98
N PHE A 15 -12.30 -14.89 6.55
CA PHE A 15 -12.17 -13.47 6.87
C PHE A 15 -12.62 -12.64 5.68
N GLY A 16 -13.67 -11.84 5.84
CA GLY A 16 -14.16 -10.92 4.82
C GLY A 16 -13.01 -10.09 4.21
N GLU A 17 -13.14 -9.71 2.95
CA GLU A 17 -12.17 -8.90 2.24
C GLU A 17 -12.03 -7.54 2.95
N ARG A 18 -10.92 -7.33 3.64
CA ARG A 18 -10.60 -6.08 4.33
C ARG A 18 -9.39 -5.44 3.66
N SER A 19 -9.40 -4.13 3.55
CA SER A 19 -8.21 -3.40 3.10
C SER A 19 -7.13 -3.44 4.16
N ASP A 20 -5.93 -3.91 3.81
CA ASP A 20 -4.75 -3.88 4.69
C ASP A 20 -4.05 -2.52 4.64
N THR A 21 -4.27 -1.73 3.59
CA THR A 21 -3.63 -0.44 3.36
C THR A 21 -4.64 0.52 2.76
N ILE A 22 -4.81 1.69 3.39
CA ILE A 22 -5.67 2.77 2.91
C ILE A 22 -4.79 4.01 2.82
N MET A 23 -4.69 4.58 1.61
CA MET A 23 -3.88 5.77 1.36
C MET A 23 -4.64 6.74 0.48
N MET A 24 -4.49 8.03 0.74
CA MET A 24 -4.92 9.09 -0.16
C MET A 24 -3.70 9.76 -0.79
N TRP A 25 -3.79 9.99 -2.07
CA TRP A 25 -2.77 10.67 -2.85
C TRP A 25 -3.29 12.01 -3.33
N ARG A 26 -2.54 13.06 -3.08
CA ARG A 26 -2.80 14.36 -3.67
C ARG A 26 -1.68 14.69 -4.64
N VAL A 27 -2.05 14.88 -5.90
CA VAL A 27 -1.14 15.28 -6.97
C VAL A 27 -1.48 16.70 -7.38
N ASN A 28 -0.49 17.59 -7.33
CA ASN A 28 -0.64 18.96 -7.81
C ASN A 28 0.08 19.09 -9.17
N PRO A 29 -0.65 19.15 -10.29
CA PRO A 29 -0.03 19.19 -11.62
C PRO A 29 0.73 20.48 -11.89
N ALA A 30 0.35 21.59 -11.25
CA ALA A 30 0.99 22.89 -11.48
C ALA A 30 2.38 22.97 -10.83
N THR A 31 2.61 22.24 -9.75
CA THR A 31 3.88 22.27 -9.00
C THR A 31 4.62 20.93 -9.03
N SER A 32 4.07 19.92 -9.68
CA SER A 32 4.57 18.53 -9.66
C SER A 32 4.83 18.00 -8.24
N GLN A 33 4.03 18.44 -7.28
CA GLN A 33 4.11 17.98 -5.89
C GLN A 33 3.15 16.84 -5.64
N VAL A 34 3.61 15.87 -4.85
CA VAL A 34 2.80 14.74 -4.42
C VAL A 34 2.81 14.62 -2.90
N ALA A 35 1.64 14.45 -2.32
CA ALA A 35 1.47 14.13 -0.91
C ALA A 35 0.70 12.82 -0.75
N VAL A 36 1.12 12.00 0.21
CA VAL A 36 0.49 10.71 0.54
C VAL A 36 0.06 10.74 2.00
N LEU A 37 -1.23 10.56 2.25
CA LEU A 37 -1.79 10.41 3.59
C LEU A 37 -2.19 8.95 3.82
N SER A 38 -1.61 8.32 4.83
CA SER A 38 -1.91 6.94 5.21
C SER A 38 -2.86 6.89 6.40
N PHE A 39 -3.84 6.00 6.32
CA PHE A 39 -4.77 5.71 7.41
C PHE A 39 -4.40 4.38 8.07
N PRO A 40 -4.17 4.34 9.39
CA PRO A 40 -4.05 3.08 10.10
C PRO A 40 -5.33 2.25 9.89
N ARG A 41 -5.20 1.00 9.48
CA ARG A 41 -6.35 0.16 9.14
C ARG A 41 -7.29 -0.10 10.34
N ASP A 42 -6.72 -0.04 11.55
CA ASP A 42 -7.45 -0.27 12.80
C ASP A 42 -7.96 1.04 13.43
N LEU A 43 -7.88 2.17 12.70
CA LEU A 43 -8.39 3.47 13.12
C LEU A 43 -9.90 3.38 13.41
N TYR A 44 -10.32 3.77 14.62
CA TYR A 44 -11.68 3.60 15.08
C TYR A 44 -12.51 4.85 14.78
N VAL A 45 -13.37 4.75 13.79
CA VAL A 45 -14.13 5.85 13.18
C VAL A 45 -15.61 5.51 13.04
N LYS A 46 -16.45 6.51 12.84
CA LYS A 46 -17.86 6.31 12.49
C LYS A 46 -17.96 5.98 11.01
N ILE A 47 -18.28 4.73 10.69
CA ILE A 47 -18.44 4.29 9.31
C ILE A 47 -19.73 4.85 8.71
N ALA A 48 -19.65 5.40 7.50
CA ALA A 48 -20.80 5.91 6.78
C ALA A 48 -21.90 4.85 6.66
N GLY A 49 -23.13 5.24 6.99
CA GLY A 49 -24.30 4.34 6.97
C GLY A 49 -24.37 3.36 8.16
N ARG A 50 -23.45 3.43 9.14
CA ARG A 50 -23.52 2.62 10.37
C ARG A 50 -23.69 3.50 11.60
N SER A 51 -24.37 2.99 12.63
CA SER A 51 -24.61 3.73 13.88
C SER A 51 -23.41 3.75 14.82
N ALA A 52 -22.65 2.66 14.87
CA ALA A 52 -21.51 2.50 15.77
C ALA A 52 -20.18 2.79 15.08
N LYS A 53 -19.21 3.28 15.87
CA LYS A 53 -17.81 3.34 15.43
C LYS A 53 -17.25 1.95 15.22
N ARG A 54 -16.39 1.80 14.22
CA ARG A 54 -15.71 0.55 13.87
C ARG A 54 -14.32 0.86 13.32
N ARG A 55 -13.52 -0.19 13.06
CA ARG A 55 -12.24 -0.01 12.37
C ARG A 55 -12.48 0.47 10.95
N ILE A 56 -11.69 1.44 10.47
CA ILE A 56 -11.86 2.03 9.13
C ILE A 56 -11.77 0.98 8.02
N ASN A 57 -10.99 -0.09 8.19
CA ASN A 57 -10.90 -1.18 7.22
C ASN A 57 -12.20 -1.96 7.03
N GLU A 58 -13.16 -1.84 7.95
CA GLU A 58 -14.51 -2.41 7.83
C GLU A 58 -15.45 -1.54 6.96
N ALA A 59 -15.03 -0.33 6.62
CA ALA A 59 -15.74 0.51 5.65
C ALA A 59 -15.51 0.06 4.21
N TYR A 60 -14.41 -0.69 3.97
CA TYR A 60 -14.12 -1.24 2.67
C TYR A 60 -14.99 -2.47 2.38
N GLU A 61 -15.62 -2.47 1.22
CA GLU A 61 -16.28 -3.63 0.59
C GLU A 61 -15.87 -3.63 -0.88
N ARG A 62 -15.58 -4.82 -1.44
CA ARG A 62 -15.02 -4.98 -2.79
C ARG A 62 -15.79 -4.20 -3.84
N ASP A 63 -17.10 -4.31 -3.86
CA ASP A 63 -17.95 -3.72 -4.89
C ASP A 63 -18.64 -2.43 -4.43
N GLN A 64 -18.26 -1.90 -3.25
CA GLN A 64 -18.87 -0.71 -2.65
C GLN A 64 -17.81 0.22 -2.04
N PRO A 65 -16.87 0.75 -2.86
CA PRO A 65 -15.84 1.68 -2.39
C PRO A 65 -16.43 2.96 -1.80
N GLN A 66 -17.65 3.33 -2.21
CA GLN A 66 -18.32 4.56 -1.81
C GLN A 66 -18.45 4.68 -0.28
N ARG A 67 -18.66 3.57 0.43
CA ARG A 67 -18.74 3.61 1.91
C ARG A 67 -17.43 4.06 2.54
N LEU A 68 -16.29 3.59 2.03
CA LEU A 68 -14.98 4.03 2.52
C LEU A 68 -14.74 5.51 2.17
N ILE A 69 -15.06 5.93 0.95
CA ILE A 69 -14.94 7.31 0.48
C ILE A 69 -15.79 8.24 1.36
N ASP A 70 -17.07 7.89 1.59
CA ASP A 70 -17.96 8.67 2.44
C ASP A 70 -17.50 8.69 3.91
N THR A 71 -16.92 7.60 4.39
CA THR A 71 -16.34 7.55 5.75
C THR A 71 -15.18 8.54 5.87
N ILE A 72 -14.27 8.56 4.91
CA ILE A 72 -13.12 9.48 4.90
C ILE A 72 -13.61 10.93 4.81
N ARG A 73 -14.56 11.21 3.93
CA ARG A 73 -15.14 12.55 3.80
C ARG A 73 -15.81 13.02 5.10
N ASN A 74 -16.61 12.16 5.72
CA ASN A 74 -17.38 12.53 6.91
C ASN A 74 -16.52 12.70 8.18
N GLU A 75 -15.49 11.89 8.33
CA GLU A 75 -14.64 11.90 9.53
C GLU A 75 -13.46 12.86 9.42
N PHE A 76 -12.96 13.12 8.21
CA PHE A 76 -11.73 13.91 7.99
C PHE A 76 -11.94 15.15 7.11
N GLY A 77 -13.12 15.32 6.50
CA GLY A 77 -13.41 16.43 5.59
C GLY A 77 -12.61 16.40 4.29
N ILE A 78 -12.13 15.21 3.88
CA ILE A 78 -11.30 15.06 2.68
C ILE A 78 -12.15 14.52 1.54
N GLU A 79 -12.24 15.29 0.46
CA GLU A 79 -12.90 14.88 -0.77
C GLU A 79 -11.99 13.98 -1.60
N THR A 80 -12.59 13.04 -2.34
CA THR A 80 -11.89 12.07 -3.18
C THR A 80 -12.37 12.22 -4.62
N ASP A 81 -11.47 12.58 -5.53
CA ASP A 81 -11.79 12.74 -6.95
C ASP A 81 -11.84 11.38 -7.65
N HIS A 82 -10.90 10.50 -7.33
CA HIS A 82 -10.76 9.18 -7.94
C HIS A 82 -10.49 8.09 -6.91
N PHE A 83 -10.89 6.88 -7.23
CA PHE A 83 -10.65 5.68 -6.43
C PHE A 83 -9.93 4.62 -7.26
N ILE A 84 -8.89 4.04 -6.67
CA ILE A 84 -8.20 2.88 -7.24
C ILE A 84 -7.97 1.83 -6.15
N GLN A 85 -8.28 0.60 -6.46
CA GLN A 85 -7.98 -0.56 -5.63
C GLN A 85 -7.00 -1.45 -6.39
N ILE A 86 -5.94 -1.82 -5.72
CA ILE A 86 -4.89 -2.69 -6.23
C ILE A 86 -4.84 -3.93 -5.35
N ASP A 87 -5.05 -5.09 -5.94
CA ASP A 87 -4.91 -6.34 -5.22
C ASP A 87 -3.44 -6.82 -5.17
N PHE A 88 -3.21 -7.93 -4.50
CA PHE A 88 -1.86 -8.46 -4.34
C PHE A 88 -1.24 -8.93 -5.66
N CYS A 89 -2.05 -9.39 -6.62
CA CYS A 89 -1.54 -9.81 -7.93
C CYS A 89 -1.10 -8.59 -8.75
N ALA A 90 -1.94 -7.54 -8.81
CA ALA A 90 -1.57 -6.30 -9.48
C ALA A 90 -0.33 -5.65 -8.84
N PHE A 91 -0.27 -5.63 -7.50
CA PHE A 91 0.91 -5.10 -6.80
C PHE A 91 2.19 -5.83 -7.22
N LYS A 92 2.18 -7.18 -7.24
CA LYS A 92 3.34 -7.97 -7.67
C LYS A 92 3.71 -7.70 -9.13
N THR A 93 2.72 -7.69 -10.01
CA THR A 93 2.92 -7.38 -11.43
C THR A 93 3.55 -6.02 -11.65
N LEU A 94 3.11 -4.99 -10.89
CA LEU A 94 3.69 -3.65 -10.97
C LEU A 94 5.16 -3.62 -10.52
N VAL A 95 5.50 -4.34 -9.45
CA VAL A 95 6.89 -4.44 -8.97
C VAL A 95 7.76 -5.20 -9.98
N ASP A 96 7.26 -6.31 -10.51
CA ASP A 96 8.00 -7.13 -11.46
C ASP A 96 8.18 -6.42 -12.83
N ALA A 97 7.25 -5.55 -13.21
CA ALA A 97 7.32 -4.76 -14.43
C ALA A 97 8.47 -3.72 -14.46
N VAL A 98 9.04 -3.43 -13.30
CA VAL A 98 10.22 -2.54 -13.17
C VAL A 98 11.48 -3.31 -12.74
N ASP A 99 11.53 -4.61 -13.03
CA ASP A 99 12.62 -5.51 -12.66
C ASP A 99 12.91 -5.53 -11.13
N GLY A 100 11.86 -5.23 -10.34
CA GLY A 100 11.95 -5.20 -8.89
C GLY A 100 12.34 -3.85 -8.30
N VAL A 101 12.36 -3.78 -6.98
CA VAL A 101 12.64 -2.56 -6.21
C VAL A 101 13.78 -2.82 -5.23
N ALA A 102 14.81 -1.96 -5.28
CA ALA A 102 15.97 -2.05 -4.39
C ALA A 102 15.63 -1.56 -2.97
N VAL A 103 15.85 -2.43 -1.97
CA VAL A 103 15.62 -2.14 -0.54
C VAL A 103 16.89 -2.42 0.25
N PRO A 104 17.50 -1.42 0.91
CA PRO A 104 18.67 -1.61 1.74
C PRO A 104 18.29 -2.07 3.14
N PHE A 105 19.10 -2.96 3.71
CA PHE A 105 19.01 -3.43 5.07
C PHE A 105 20.36 -3.28 5.77
N ALA A 106 20.36 -2.61 6.92
CA ALA A 106 21.55 -2.46 7.75
C ALA A 106 21.87 -3.73 8.55
N LEU A 107 20.88 -4.57 8.81
CA LEU A 107 20.95 -5.80 9.58
C LEU A 107 20.08 -6.88 8.92
N PRO A 108 20.35 -8.17 9.18
CA PRO A 108 19.46 -9.24 8.76
C PRO A 108 18.07 -9.07 9.37
N VAL A 109 17.03 -9.32 8.57
CA VAL A 109 15.64 -9.23 9.04
C VAL A 109 14.81 -10.41 8.55
N ARG A 110 13.80 -10.79 9.32
CA ARG A 110 12.83 -11.80 8.93
C ARG A 110 11.45 -11.53 9.50
N ASP A 111 10.43 -12.05 8.83
CA ASP A 111 9.08 -12.17 9.38
C ASP A 111 8.47 -13.49 8.90
N VAL A 112 8.41 -14.48 9.78
CA VAL A 112 7.91 -15.82 9.46
C VAL A 112 6.43 -15.83 9.04
N ASN A 113 5.66 -14.80 9.43
CA ASN A 113 4.24 -14.72 9.09
C ASN A 113 4.01 -14.24 7.65
N THR A 114 4.99 -13.56 7.05
CA THR A 114 4.89 -13.05 5.68
C THR A 114 5.86 -13.74 4.72
N GLY A 115 6.79 -14.54 5.25
CA GLY A 115 7.85 -15.16 4.47
C GLY A 115 8.99 -14.20 4.11
N LEU A 116 9.05 -13.01 4.74
CA LEU A 116 10.19 -12.11 4.58
C LEU A 116 11.44 -12.76 5.18
N ASP A 117 12.51 -12.86 4.40
CA ASP A 117 13.82 -13.34 4.84
C ASP A 117 14.93 -12.57 4.12
N VAL A 118 15.73 -11.87 4.90
CA VAL A 118 16.92 -11.11 4.47
C VAL A 118 18.06 -11.58 5.36
N PRO A 119 18.86 -12.56 4.89
CA PRO A 119 19.81 -13.27 5.75
C PRO A 119 21.02 -12.44 6.14
N GLU A 120 21.38 -11.41 5.40
CA GLU A 120 22.55 -10.57 5.61
C GLU A 120 22.23 -9.09 5.39
N ALA A 121 23.04 -8.21 5.95
CA ALA A 121 23.00 -6.79 5.64
C ALA A 121 23.38 -6.56 4.17
N GLY A 122 22.67 -5.68 3.48
CA GLY A 122 22.89 -5.41 2.06
C GLY A 122 21.73 -4.72 1.37
N CYS A 123 21.89 -4.54 0.08
CA CYS A 123 20.80 -4.02 -0.78
C CYS A 123 20.24 -5.18 -1.61
N TYR A 124 18.94 -5.40 -1.48
CA TYR A 124 18.23 -6.50 -2.15
C TYR A 124 17.24 -5.94 -3.15
N THR A 125 17.25 -6.47 -4.37
CA THR A 125 16.20 -6.18 -5.34
C THR A 125 15.02 -7.12 -5.08
N PHE A 126 13.95 -6.57 -4.56
CA PHE A 126 12.73 -7.31 -4.25
C PHE A 126 11.87 -7.48 -5.48
N THR A 127 11.61 -8.72 -5.85
CA THR A 127 10.53 -9.08 -6.78
C THR A 127 9.16 -8.84 -6.13
N GLY A 128 8.09 -8.97 -6.90
CA GLY A 128 6.73 -8.77 -6.40
C GLY A 128 6.40 -9.58 -5.14
N ASP A 129 6.85 -10.84 -5.05
CA ASP A 129 6.62 -11.69 -3.88
C ASP A 129 7.39 -11.20 -2.64
N HIS A 130 8.67 -10.86 -2.80
CA HIS A 130 9.48 -10.31 -1.71
C HIS A 130 8.98 -8.93 -1.25
N ALA A 131 8.61 -8.08 -2.21
CA ALA A 131 8.02 -6.78 -1.94
C ALA A 131 6.70 -6.90 -1.15
N LEU A 132 5.84 -7.83 -1.56
CA LEU A 132 4.58 -8.10 -0.86
C LEU A 132 4.83 -8.59 0.57
N ALA A 133 5.78 -9.50 0.78
CA ALA A 133 6.17 -9.97 2.11
C ALA A 133 6.66 -8.79 2.98
N TYR A 134 7.47 -7.90 2.42
CA TYR A 134 8.04 -6.75 3.11
C TYR A 134 6.98 -5.72 3.53
N VAL A 135 6.13 -5.27 2.60
CA VAL A 135 5.11 -4.24 2.89
C VAL A 135 3.99 -4.74 3.80
N ARG A 136 3.81 -6.05 3.91
CA ARG A 136 2.82 -6.69 4.81
C ARG A 136 3.40 -7.07 6.16
N SER A 137 4.71 -7.09 6.33
CA SER A 137 5.37 -7.49 7.57
C SER A 137 4.91 -6.63 8.75
N ARG A 138 4.44 -7.28 9.81
CA ARG A 138 3.99 -6.66 11.06
C ARG A 138 4.79 -7.13 12.27
N LYS A 139 5.47 -8.28 12.14
CA LYS A 139 6.25 -8.93 13.20
C LYS A 139 7.69 -9.15 12.75
N MET A 140 8.25 -8.13 12.09
CA MET A 140 9.62 -8.17 11.64
C MET A 140 10.58 -8.31 12.82
N GLN A 141 11.48 -9.27 12.72
CA GLN A 141 12.58 -9.48 13.64
C GLN A 141 13.87 -8.99 13.00
N VAL A 142 14.77 -8.44 13.81
CA VAL A 142 16.10 -8.01 13.41
C VAL A 142 17.12 -8.89 14.13
N PHE A 143 18.16 -9.31 13.42
CA PHE A 143 19.28 -10.04 14.02
C PHE A 143 20.37 -9.06 14.44
N GLU A 144 20.58 -8.93 15.75
CA GLU A 144 21.57 -8.05 16.34
C GLU A 144 22.16 -8.72 17.57
N ASP A 145 23.46 -8.57 17.81
CA ASP A 145 24.17 -9.16 18.95
C ASP A 145 23.97 -10.67 19.11
N GLY A 146 23.95 -11.41 17.99
CA GLY A 146 23.84 -12.86 17.97
C GLY A 146 22.43 -13.41 18.27
N ARG A 147 21.40 -12.58 18.28
CA ARG A 147 20.02 -12.98 18.58
C ARG A 147 18.99 -12.26 17.71
N TRP A 148 17.88 -12.93 17.47
CA TRP A 148 16.71 -12.31 16.86
C TRP A 148 15.91 -11.53 17.92
N SER A 149 15.75 -10.26 17.71
CA SER A 149 14.89 -9.40 18.51
C SER A 149 13.67 -8.97 17.71
N SER A 150 12.52 -8.92 18.35
CA SER A 150 11.34 -8.34 17.73
C SER A 150 11.52 -6.82 17.68
N ASN A 151 11.83 -6.29 16.53
CA ASN A 151 11.60 -4.88 16.25
C ASN A 151 10.11 -4.73 15.98
N THR A 152 9.31 -4.93 17.03
CA THR A 152 7.85 -4.78 16.97
C THR A 152 7.52 -3.30 16.88
N GLY A 153 7.86 -2.72 15.73
CA GLY A 153 7.13 -1.56 15.28
C GLY A 153 5.69 -1.99 15.12
N ASP A 154 4.83 -1.28 15.80
CA ASP A 154 3.38 -1.37 15.67
C ASP A 154 2.94 -1.14 14.19
N ASP A 155 1.68 -0.92 13.97
CA ASP A 155 1.14 -0.58 12.65
C ASP A 155 1.85 0.63 11.99
N ARG A 156 2.44 1.55 12.79
CA ARG A 156 3.20 2.71 12.30
C ARG A 156 4.48 2.31 11.56
N ALA A 157 5.24 1.34 12.08
CA ALA A 157 6.43 0.85 11.39
C ALA A 157 6.07 0.18 10.06
N ARG A 158 4.93 -0.53 9.98
CA ARG A 158 4.43 -1.05 8.71
C ARG A 158 4.10 0.08 7.74
N ILE A 159 3.37 1.11 8.18
CA ILE A 159 3.02 2.27 7.34
C ILE A 159 4.29 2.98 6.85
N SER A 160 5.29 3.19 7.72
CA SER A 160 6.56 3.80 7.32
C SER A 160 7.29 2.97 6.25
N ARG A 161 7.30 1.63 6.38
CA ARG A 161 7.85 0.73 5.34
C ARG A 161 7.08 0.82 4.04
N GLN A 162 5.76 0.88 4.09
CA GLN A 162 4.92 1.04 2.89
C GLN A 162 5.21 2.36 2.19
N GLN A 163 5.34 3.45 2.94
CA GLN A 163 5.66 4.76 2.39
C GLN A 163 7.07 4.81 1.79
N ASP A 164 8.07 4.22 2.45
CA ASP A 164 9.43 4.10 1.92
C ASP A 164 9.44 3.25 0.64
N PHE A 165 8.73 2.13 0.64
CA PHE A 165 8.63 1.26 -0.52
C PHE A 165 7.95 1.96 -1.71
N ILE A 166 6.92 2.77 -1.48
CA ILE A 166 6.26 3.58 -2.51
C ILE A 166 7.27 4.55 -3.16
N ARG A 167 8.08 5.25 -2.36
CA ARG A 167 9.10 6.15 -2.91
C ARG A 167 10.10 5.39 -3.78
N ARG A 168 10.62 4.26 -3.28
CA ARG A 168 11.56 3.41 -4.05
C ARG A 168 10.94 2.86 -5.33
N THR A 169 9.66 2.49 -5.27
CA THR A 169 8.93 2.05 -6.47
C THR A 169 8.79 3.19 -7.48
N ALA A 170 8.51 4.41 -7.01
CA ALA A 170 8.46 5.59 -7.87
C ALA A 170 9.83 5.88 -8.52
N ASP A 171 10.93 5.76 -7.75
CA ASP A 171 12.30 5.87 -8.29
C ASP A 171 12.57 4.82 -9.38
N SER A 172 12.21 3.56 -9.12
CA SER A 172 12.39 2.46 -10.09
C SER A 172 11.55 2.68 -11.35
N LEU A 173 10.28 3.12 -11.20
CA LEU A 173 9.38 3.44 -12.31
C LEU A 173 9.94 4.58 -13.19
N LEU A 174 10.47 5.63 -12.57
CA LEU A 174 11.11 6.74 -13.29
C LEU A 174 12.36 6.27 -14.02
N ALA A 175 13.22 5.52 -13.36
CA ALA A 175 14.45 5.00 -13.96
C ALA A 175 14.17 4.03 -15.13
N ALA A 176 13.14 3.21 -15.03
CA ALA A 176 12.70 2.30 -16.08
C ALA A 176 11.95 3.01 -17.23
N GLY A 177 11.68 4.33 -17.11
CA GLY A 177 10.83 5.05 -18.06
C GLY A 177 9.39 4.54 -18.09
N ALA A 178 8.94 3.89 -17.03
CA ALA A 178 7.64 3.23 -16.95
C ALA A 178 6.45 4.21 -16.98
N PHE A 179 6.68 5.51 -16.82
CA PHE A 179 5.67 6.55 -17.09
C PHE A 179 5.55 6.88 -18.59
N ASN A 180 6.22 6.13 -19.46
CA ASN A 180 5.96 6.19 -20.88
C ASN A 180 4.52 5.68 -21.14
N PRO A 181 3.69 6.43 -21.92
CA PRO A 181 2.30 6.06 -22.19
C PRO A 181 2.09 4.63 -22.69
N SER A 182 3.03 4.09 -23.47
CA SER A 182 2.93 2.70 -23.98
C SER A 182 3.12 1.67 -22.87
N VAL A 183 4.04 1.91 -21.93
CA VAL A 183 4.28 1.03 -20.77
C VAL A 183 3.10 1.08 -19.80
N VAL A 184 2.62 2.29 -19.47
CA VAL A 184 1.44 2.47 -18.60
C VAL A 184 0.23 1.77 -19.21
N ARG A 185 0.01 1.90 -20.51
CA ARG A 185 -1.09 1.21 -21.20
C ARG A 185 -0.95 -0.32 -21.09
N ALA A 186 0.21 -0.86 -21.36
CA ALA A 186 0.45 -2.31 -21.28
C ALA A 186 0.26 -2.84 -19.83
N LEU A 187 0.70 -2.08 -18.82
CA LEU A 187 0.48 -2.43 -17.41
C LEU A 187 -1.00 -2.43 -17.03
N ILE A 188 -1.77 -1.45 -17.49
CA ILE A 188 -3.22 -1.37 -17.23
C ILE A 188 -3.93 -2.53 -17.92
N GLU A 189 -3.66 -2.78 -19.20
CA GLU A 189 -4.29 -3.85 -19.97
C GLU A 189 -3.98 -5.25 -19.40
N THR A 190 -2.77 -5.46 -18.85
CA THR A 190 -2.41 -6.74 -18.20
C THR A 190 -2.92 -6.88 -16.78
N SER A 191 -3.34 -5.77 -16.14
CA SER A 191 -3.78 -5.74 -14.75
C SER A 191 -5.29 -5.52 -14.59
N ASP A 192 -6.04 -5.48 -15.67
CA ASP A 192 -7.47 -5.13 -15.71
C ASP A 192 -8.33 -6.04 -14.78
N ASP A 193 -7.97 -7.31 -14.66
CA ASP A 193 -8.63 -8.26 -13.76
C ASP A 193 -8.31 -8.04 -12.26
N PHE A 194 -7.28 -7.24 -11.93
CA PHE A 194 -6.72 -7.11 -10.57
C PHE A 194 -6.72 -5.69 -10.03
N ILE A 195 -7.12 -4.72 -10.87
CA ILE A 195 -7.26 -3.31 -10.51
C ILE A 195 -8.73 -2.93 -10.67
N VAL A 196 -9.31 -2.36 -9.62
CA VAL A 196 -10.65 -1.76 -9.66
C VAL A 196 -10.50 -0.26 -9.50
N ASN A 197 -11.07 0.50 -10.40
CA ASN A 197 -11.08 1.95 -10.38
C ASN A 197 -12.50 2.50 -10.61
N ASP A 198 -12.69 3.76 -10.28
CA ASP A 198 -13.93 4.46 -10.61
C ASP A 198 -14.06 4.69 -12.13
N ALA A 199 -15.30 4.88 -12.58
CA ALA A 199 -15.60 5.02 -14.01
C ALA A 199 -15.02 6.30 -14.66
N GLU A 200 -14.69 7.31 -13.86
CA GLU A 200 -14.13 8.57 -14.33
C GLU A 200 -12.59 8.51 -14.44
N LEU A 201 -11.95 7.55 -13.75
CA LEU A 201 -10.53 7.29 -13.85
C LEU A 201 -10.22 6.49 -15.12
N THR A 202 -10.47 7.10 -16.26
CA THR A 202 -10.22 6.50 -17.58
C THR A 202 -8.75 6.32 -17.85
N LEU A 203 -8.40 5.47 -18.83
CA LEU A 203 -7.01 5.31 -19.29
C LEU A 203 -6.34 6.65 -19.62
N ASN A 204 -7.05 7.56 -20.30
CA ASN A 204 -6.53 8.89 -20.61
C ASN A 204 -6.22 9.68 -19.34
N LYS A 205 -7.08 9.62 -18.33
CA LYS A 205 -6.87 10.27 -17.05
C LYS A 205 -5.66 9.67 -16.30
N MET A 206 -5.51 8.36 -16.32
CA MET A 206 -4.33 7.68 -15.77
C MET A 206 -3.03 8.10 -16.47
N LEU A 207 -3.09 8.25 -17.80
CA LEU A 207 -1.95 8.76 -18.58
C LEU A 207 -1.62 10.23 -18.28
N GLU A 208 -2.63 11.08 -18.02
CA GLU A 208 -2.42 12.44 -17.53
C GLU A 208 -1.69 12.44 -16.18
N PHE A 209 -2.13 11.63 -15.23
CA PHE A 209 -1.44 11.47 -13.94
C PHE A 209 -0.01 10.96 -14.12
N ALA A 210 0.21 9.96 -14.96
CA ALA A 210 1.54 9.45 -15.27
C ALA A 210 2.45 10.56 -15.85
N GLY A 211 1.89 11.41 -16.72
CA GLY A 211 2.60 12.58 -17.28
C GLY A 211 3.04 13.58 -16.22
N VAL A 212 2.21 13.81 -15.19
CA VAL A 212 2.58 14.67 -14.05
C VAL A 212 3.63 13.96 -13.18
N LEU A 213 3.39 12.69 -12.83
CA LEU A 213 4.27 11.91 -11.96
C LEU A 213 5.67 11.74 -12.53
N ARG A 214 5.82 11.71 -13.85
CA ARG A 214 7.14 11.65 -14.51
C ARG A 214 8.06 12.82 -14.15
N ASN A 215 7.49 13.95 -13.76
CA ASN A 215 8.25 15.15 -13.40
C ASN A 215 8.39 15.33 -11.89
N VAL A 216 7.87 14.40 -11.09
CA VAL A 216 7.96 14.43 -9.63
C VAL A 216 9.32 13.89 -9.21
N ASP A 217 10.01 14.60 -8.33
CA ASP A 217 11.14 14.03 -7.60
C ASP A 217 10.61 13.09 -6.50
N PRO A 218 10.88 11.77 -6.56
CA PRO A 218 10.43 10.84 -5.54
C PRO A 218 10.89 11.19 -4.12
N ALA A 219 12.06 11.83 -3.98
CA ALA A 219 12.54 12.31 -2.68
C ALA A 219 11.68 13.45 -2.11
N ALA A 220 10.98 14.20 -2.98
CA ALA A 220 10.08 15.28 -2.60
C ALA A 220 8.64 14.82 -2.31
N ILE A 221 8.32 13.52 -2.47
CA ILE A 221 7.03 12.97 -2.08
C ILE A 221 6.86 13.11 -0.56
N THR A 222 5.92 13.95 -0.15
CA THR A 222 5.64 14.18 1.26
C THR A 222 4.67 13.12 1.77
N THR A 223 5.03 12.45 2.86
CA THR A 223 4.18 11.40 3.44
C THR A 223 3.68 11.81 4.81
N TYR A 224 2.39 11.59 5.04
CA TYR A 224 1.70 11.86 6.29
C TYR A 224 1.01 10.58 6.77
N GLN A 225 0.75 10.52 8.05
CA GLN A 225 -0.04 9.46 8.68
C GLN A 225 -1.03 10.10 9.65
N ILE A 226 -2.26 9.60 9.67
CA ILE A 226 -3.21 9.96 10.72
C ILE A 226 -2.68 9.47 12.06
N GLU A 227 -2.55 10.39 13.00
CA GLU A 227 -2.19 10.05 14.37
C GLU A 227 -3.38 9.36 15.05
N ALA A 228 -3.12 8.20 15.63
CA ALA A 228 -4.09 7.45 16.41
C ALA A 228 -3.48 7.08 17.76
N SER A 229 -4.20 7.32 18.83
CA SER A 229 -3.88 6.78 20.15
C SER A 229 -4.35 5.32 20.23
N ALA A 230 -3.53 4.44 20.81
CA ALA A 230 -3.97 3.09 21.09
C ALA A 230 -4.93 3.11 22.29
N GLU A 231 -6.21 2.92 22.01
CA GLU A 231 -7.24 2.76 23.04
C GLU A 231 -7.87 1.37 22.93
N ARG A 232 -7.96 0.66 24.05
CA ARG A 232 -8.59 -0.66 24.07
C ARG A 232 -10.12 -0.46 24.15
N VAL A 233 -10.82 -0.65 23.04
CA VAL A 233 -12.28 -0.63 23.01
C VAL A 233 -12.81 -1.98 23.47
N GLN A 234 -13.53 -2.01 24.59
CA GLN A 234 -14.19 -3.23 25.08
C GLN A 234 -15.25 -3.68 24.07
N GLY A 235 -15.15 -4.92 23.59
CA GLY A 235 -16.13 -5.55 22.69
C GLY A 235 -15.79 -5.53 21.19
N SER A 236 -14.56 -5.24 20.80
CA SER A 236 -14.08 -5.44 19.42
C SER A 236 -13.27 -6.74 19.34
N ASP A 237 -13.93 -7.87 19.15
CA ASP A 237 -13.32 -9.12 18.69
C ASP A 237 -13.28 -9.16 17.16
#